data_681994268c49fa4a8592ddcf6d607016
#
_entry.id   681994268c49fa4a8592ddcf6d607016
#
_cell.length_a   1.000
_cell.length_b   1.000
_cell.length_c   1.000
_cell.angle_alpha   90.00
_cell.angle_beta   90.00
_cell.angle_gamma   90.00
#
_symmetry.space_group_name_H-M   'P 1'
#
loop_
_entity.id
_entity.type
_entity.pdbx_description
1 polymer ?
#
loop_
_entity_poly.entity_id
_entity_poly.type
_entity_poly.pdbx_seq_one_letter_code
_entity_poly.pdbx_strand_id
1 'polypeptide(L)'
;MPRASAADAAETAQRILGAATELFALRGFAAVSLDDVARAAGVTRGAVYHHYANKAGLFGAVAATLQAGVAAAVVQAAEAAGSHAGDQLRAGSHAFLDAITSGPAVRILLIDAPVVIGWQGWRRLDAENSEAHLRDALRHTNVADDLLDASTAQLSGAMNEAALWIARHDETEAARAQAHSALDRLLNAYLL
;
A
#
# COMPACT_ATOMS: atom_id res chain seq x y z
N MET A 1 10.38 -12.06 37.34
CA MET A 1 10.56 -12.11 35.87
C MET A 1 10.94 -10.74 35.39
N PRO A 2 12.07 -10.52 34.71
CA PRO A 2 12.38 -9.20 34.13
C PRO A 2 11.26 -8.80 33.19
N ARG A 3 10.82 -7.55 33.25
CA ARG A 3 9.91 -6.96 32.28
C ARG A 3 10.65 -6.89 30.95
N ALA A 4 10.07 -7.44 29.87
CA ALA A 4 10.62 -7.26 28.52
C ALA A 4 10.88 -5.77 28.29
N SER A 5 12.04 -5.43 27.74
CA SER A 5 12.36 -4.05 27.42
C SER A 5 11.45 -3.56 26.28
N ALA A 6 11.29 -2.24 26.12
CA ALA A 6 10.55 -1.70 25.00
C ALA A 6 11.14 -2.15 23.63
N ALA A 7 12.45 -2.38 23.58
CA ALA A 7 13.14 -2.91 22.42
C ALA A 7 12.73 -4.36 22.12
N ASP A 8 12.69 -5.24 23.15
CA ASP A 8 12.27 -6.64 22.99
C ASP A 8 10.80 -6.74 22.53
N ALA A 9 9.95 -5.83 23.03
CA ALA A 9 8.55 -5.76 22.62
C ALA A 9 8.40 -5.32 21.15
N ALA A 10 9.19 -4.33 20.69
CA ALA A 10 9.21 -3.87 19.31
C ALA A 10 9.73 -4.98 18.37
N GLU A 11 10.79 -5.68 18.72
CA GLU A 11 11.31 -6.80 17.95
C GLU A 11 10.27 -7.92 17.81
N THR A 12 9.58 -8.25 18.92
CA THR A 12 8.51 -9.24 18.90
C THR A 12 7.38 -8.83 17.99
N ALA A 13 6.95 -7.54 18.02
CA ALA A 13 5.92 -7.02 17.13
C ALA A 13 6.32 -7.13 15.65
N GLN A 14 7.56 -6.80 15.32
CA GLN A 14 8.07 -6.92 13.95
C GLN A 14 8.10 -8.36 13.45
N ARG A 15 8.53 -9.31 14.29
CA ARG A 15 8.50 -10.74 13.95
C ARG A 15 7.09 -11.23 13.68
N ILE A 16 6.11 -10.81 14.49
CA ILE A 16 4.70 -11.16 14.29
C ILE A 16 4.20 -10.56 12.98
N LEU A 17 4.49 -9.28 12.68
CA LEU A 17 4.09 -8.62 11.43
C LEU A 17 4.68 -9.32 10.21
N GLY A 18 5.97 -9.65 10.22
CA GLY A 18 6.62 -10.36 9.12
C GLY A 18 5.97 -11.71 8.84
N ALA A 19 5.80 -12.54 9.88
CA ALA A 19 5.14 -13.85 9.75
C ALA A 19 3.68 -13.73 9.27
N ALA A 20 2.94 -12.72 9.77
CA ALA A 20 1.56 -12.48 9.33
C ALA A 20 1.50 -12.04 7.86
N THR A 21 2.41 -11.17 7.43
CA THR A 21 2.50 -10.72 6.03
C THR A 21 2.69 -11.90 5.08
N GLU A 22 3.64 -12.79 5.36
CA GLU A 22 3.90 -13.97 4.54
C GLU A 22 2.68 -14.91 4.50
N LEU A 23 2.08 -15.19 5.65
CA LEU A 23 0.94 -16.09 5.74
C LEU A 23 -0.30 -15.51 5.05
N PHE A 24 -0.61 -14.23 5.26
CA PHE A 24 -1.75 -13.59 4.58
C PHE A 24 -1.53 -13.50 3.07
N ALA A 25 -0.32 -13.18 2.62
CA ALA A 25 0.00 -13.17 1.19
C ALA A 25 -0.20 -14.55 0.54
N LEU A 26 0.27 -15.61 1.22
CA LEU A 26 0.22 -16.96 0.68
C LEU A 26 -1.19 -17.58 0.72
N ARG A 27 -1.90 -17.43 1.86
CA ARG A 27 -3.13 -18.18 2.15
C ARG A 27 -4.39 -17.33 2.17
N GLY A 28 -4.25 -15.99 2.22
CA GLY A 28 -5.34 -15.04 2.42
C GLY A 28 -5.81 -14.94 3.87
N PHE A 29 -6.54 -13.85 4.14
CA PHE A 29 -7.02 -13.58 5.50
C PHE A 29 -7.83 -14.73 6.09
N ALA A 30 -8.80 -15.29 5.35
CA ALA A 30 -9.73 -16.28 5.88
C ALA A 30 -9.02 -17.55 6.42
N ALA A 31 -8.02 -18.05 5.69
CA ALA A 31 -7.36 -19.33 5.97
C ALA A 31 -6.23 -19.27 7.01
N VAL A 32 -5.88 -18.08 7.52
CA VAL A 32 -4.81 -17.91 8.54
C VAL A 32 -5.42 -17.75 9.91
N SER A 33 -4.90 -18.47 10.91
CA SER A 33 -5.24 -18.30 12.33
C SER A 33 -4.13 -17.53 13.08
N LEU A 34 -4.47 -16.94 14.23
CA LEU A 34 -3.45 -16.33 15.11
C LEU A 34 -2.47 -17.37 15.68
N ASP A 35 -2.88 -18.63 15.79
CA ASP A 35 -2.00 -19.74 16.21
C ASP A 35 -0.96 -20.07 15.13
N ASP A 36 -1.33 -19.98 13.84
CA ASP A 36 -0.39 -20.13 12.73
C ASP A 36 0.66 -19.03 12.74
N VAL A 37 0.21 -17.77 12.94
CA VAL A 37 1.11 -16.62 13.04
C VAL A 37 2.04 -16.75 14.24
N ALA A 38 1.52 -17.11 15.43
CA ALA A 38 2.33 -17.30 16.62
C ALA A 38 3.43 -18.35 16.41
N ARG A 39 3.06 -19.50 15.80
CA ARG A 39 4.00 -20.57 15.46
C ARG A 39 5.06 -20.11 14.46
N ALA A 40 4.67 -19.43 13.39
CA ALA A 40 5.60 -18.94 12.37
C ALA A 40 6.54 -17.86 12.92
N ALA A 41 6.04 -16.96 13.77
CA ALA A 41 6.84 -15.93 14.42
C ALA A 41 7.72 -16.45 15.59
N GLY A 42 7.55 -17.71 16.02
CA GLY A 42 8.26 -18.28 17.18
C GLY A 42 7.90 -17.58 18.50
N VAL A 43 6.62 -17.18 18.67
CA VAL A 43 6.11 -16.52 19.87
C VAL A 43 4.89 -17.26 20.44
N THR A 44 4.44 -16.88 21.64
CA THR A 44 3.22 -17.42 22.20
C THR A 44 1.99 -16.76 21.58
N ARG A 45 0.85 -17.46 21.54
CA ARG A 45 -0.45 -16.89 21.14
C ARG A 45 -0.80 -15.65 21.96
N GLY A 46 -0.50 -15.68 23.27
CA GLY A 46 -0.70 -14.54 24.19
C GLY A 46 0.06 -13.29 23.77
N ALA A 47 1.30 -13.44 23.24
CA ALA A 47 2.08 -12.33 22.73
C ALA A 47 1.40 -11.69 21.50
N VAL A 48 0.86 -12.50 20.58
CA VAL A 48 0.13 -11.96 19.41
C VAL A 48 -1.11 -11.16 19.84
N TYR A 49 -1.90 -11.69 20.78
CA TYR A 49 -3.05 -10.98 21.32
C TYR A 49 -2.68 -9.70 22.06
N HIS A 50 -1.56 -9.70 22.77
CA HIS A 50 -1.07 -8.53 23.48
C HIS A 50 -0.74 -7.37 22.54
N HIS A 51 -0.12 -7.68 21.38
CA HIS A 51 0.28 -6.66 20.40
C HIS A 51 -0.87 -6.21 19.49
N TYR A 52 -1.78 -7.10 19.09
CA TYR A 52 -2.71 -6.81 17.99
C TYR A 52 -4.19 -7.07 18.33
N ALA A 53 -4.53 -7.37 19.56
CA ALA A 53 -5.87 -7.62 20.09
C ALA A 53 -6.63 -8.78 19.41
N ASN A 54 -6.67 -8.84 18.07
CA ASN A 54 -7.35 -9.86 17.29
C ASN A 54 -6.79 -9.96 15.86
N LYS A 55 -7.29 -10.92 15.09
CA LYS A 55 -6.83 -11.19 13.72
C LYS A 55 -7.05 -10.00 12.77
N ALA A 56 -8.17 -9.30 12.90
CA ALA A 56 -8.46 -8.13 12.07
C ALA A 56 -7.52 -6.96 12.42
N GLY A 57 -7.21 -6.76 13.71
CA GLY A 57 -6.24 -5.78 14.16
C GLY A 57 -4.82 -6.06 13.64
N LEU A 58 -4.40 -7.33 13.69
CA LEU A 58 -3.12 -7.75 13.08
C LEU A 58 -3.11 -7.52 11.57
N PHE A 59 -4.19 -7.89 10.87
CA PHE A 59 -4.31 -7.66 9.43
C PHE A 59 -4.27 -6.18 9.08
N GLY A 60 -4.96 -5.34 9.84
CA GLY A 60 -4.92 -3.88 9.67
C GLY A 60 -3.51 -3.31 9.83
N ALA A 61 -2.73 -3.80 10.81
CA ALA A 61 -1.34 -3.40 10.99
C ALA A 61 -0.44 -3.85 9.82
N VAL A 62 -0.65 -5.06 9.29
CA VAL A 62 0.04 -5.55 8.09
C VAL A 62 -0.30 -4.67 6.89
N ALA A 63 -1.58 -4.38 6.64
CA ALA A 63 -2.03 -3.54 5.54
C ALA A 63 -1.44 -2.12 5.65
N ALA A 64 -1.43 -1.52 6.85
CA ALA A 64 -0.82 -0.21 7.09
C ALA A 64 0.70 -0.21 6.81
N THR A 65 1.41 -1.26 7.19
CA THR A 65 2.84 -1.39 6.92
C THR A 65 3.13 -1.50 5.43
N LEU A 66 2.34 -2.28 4.69
CA LEU A 66 2.48 -2.41 3.24
C LEU A 66 2.13 -1.10 2.52
N GLN A 67 1.08 -0.40 2.95
CA GLN A 67 0.70 0.89 2.36
C GLN A 67 1.78 1.96 2.60
N ALA A 68 2.39 1.98 3.80
CA ALA A 68 3.54 2.84 4.07
C ALA A 68 4.74 2.49 3.16
N GLY A 69 4.96 1.22 2.87
CA GLY A 69 5.97 0.77 1.90
C GLY A 69 5.70 1.25 0.49
N VAL A 70 4.43 1.20 0.02
CA VAL A 70 4.03 1.77 -1.27
C VAL A 70 4.29 3.27 -1.30
N ALA A 71 3.87 4.01 -0.27
CA ALA A 71 4.12 5.46 -0.19
C ALA A 71 5.62 5.80 -0.19
N ALA A 72 6.44 5.03 0.52
CA ALA A 72 7.89 5.22 0.51
C ALA A 72 8.49 5.01 -0.90
N ALA A 73 8.03 4.01 -1.64
CA ALA A 73 8.46 3.78 -3.02
C ALA A 73 8.08 4.95 -3.94
N VAL A 74 6.88 5.51 -3.78
CA VAL A 74 6.40 6.70 -4.51
C VAL A 74 7.33 7.89 -4.26
N VAL A 75 7.60 8.21 -2.99
CA VAL A 75 8.48 9.33 -2.61
C VAL A 75 9.88 9.15 -3.16
N GLN A 76 10.46 7.96 -2.98
CA GLN A 76 11.80 7.65 -3.46
C GLN A 76 11.92 7.79 -4.99
N ALA A 77 10.93 7.32 -5.74
CA ALA A 77 10.92 7.44 -7.20
C ALA A 77 10.77 8.90 -7.64
N ALA A 78 9.91 9.67 -7.00
CA ALA A 78 9.72 11.09 -7.28
C ALA A 78 11.01 11.89 -7.02
N GLU A 79 11.67 11.67 -5.88
CA GLU A 79 12.94 12.33 -5.55
C GLU A 79 14.06 11.98 -6.54
N ALA A 80 14.13 10.71 -6.98
CA ALA A 80 15.12 10.24 -7.95
C ALA A 80 14.90 10.82 -9.36
N ALA A 81 13.69 11.26 -9.71
CA ALA A 81 13.35 11.85 -11.01
C ALA A 81 13.85 13.29 -11.17
N GLY A 82 14.46 13.89 -10.15
CA GLY A 82 15.01 15.25 -10.20
C GLY A 82 14.04 16.32 -9.68
N SER A 83 14.18 17.56 -10.15
CA SER A 83 13.44 18.71 -9.60
C SER A 83 12.24 19.15 -10.43
N HIS A 84 11.99 18.55 -11.60
CA HIS A 84 10.88 18.93 -12.45
C HIS A 84 9.60 18.23 -11.97
N ALA A 85 8.57 19.03 -11.61
CA ALA A 85 7.33 18.52 -11.00
C ALA A 85 6.63 17.45 -11.84
N GLY A 86 6.60 17.62 -13.16
CA GLY A 86 6.00 16.66 -14.07
C GLY A 86 6.71 15.30 -14.09
N ASP A 87 8.05 15.30 -14.01
CA ASP A 87 8.83 14.06 -13.96
C ASP A 87 8.64 13.35 -12.61
N GLN A 88 8.62 14.13 -11.52
CA GLN A 88 8.33 13.60 -10.18
C GLN A 88 6.93 12.97 -10.09
N LEU A 89 5.90 13.67 -10.61
CA LEU A 89 4.53 13.15 -10.64
C LEU A 89 4.46 11.84 -11.44
N ARG A 90 5.08 11.79 -12.61
CA ARG A 90 5.11 10.59 -13.46
C ARG A 90 5.82 9.43 -12.76
N ALA A 91 7.02 9.66 -12.26
CA ALA A 91 7.83 8.63 -11.60
C ALA A 91 7.13 8.09 -10.34
N GLY A 92 6.57 8.96 -9.52
CA GLY A 92 5.79 8.57 -8.33
C GLY A 92 4.54 7.77 -8.69
N SER A 93 3.82 8.16 -9.74
CA SER A 93 2.62 7.46 -10.20
C SER A 93 2.93 6.06 -10.76
N HIS A 94 4.04 5.91 -11.50
CA HIS A 94 4.51 4.60 -11.94
C HIS A 94 4.93 3.72 -10.76
N ALA A 95 5.71 4.28 -9.83
CA ALA A 95 6.15 3.56 -8.64
C ALA A 95 4.99 3.09 -7.75
N PHE A 96 3.89 3.86 -7.69
CA PHE A 96 2.66 3.41 -7.03
C PHE A 96 2.13 2.12 -7.66
N LEU A 97 1.94 2.09 -8.99
CA LEU A 97 1.45 0.91 -9.68
C LEU A 97 2.39 -0.29 -9.48
N ASP A 98 3.69 -0.08 -9.61
CA ASP A 98 4.69 -1.13 -9.45
C ASP A 98 4.69 -1.72 -8.05
N ALA A 99 4.68 -0.86 -7.02
CA ALA A 99 4.73 -1.30 -5.63
C ALA A 99 3.45 -2.02 -5.19
N ILE A 100 2.27 -1.46 -5.51
CA ILE A 100 0.99 -2.03 -5.05
C ILE A 100 0.62 -3.31 -5.81
N THR A 101 1.12 -3.50 -7.04
CA THR A 101 0.90 -4.70 -7.85
C THR A 101 2.03 -5.73 -7.74
N SER A 102 2.88 -5.63 -6.72
CA SER A 102 4.01 -6.53 -6.50
C SER A 102 3.95 -7.22 -5.14
N GLY A 103 4.47 -8.45 -5.08
CA GLY A 103 4.65 -9.19 -3.83
C GLY A 103 3.39 -9.34 -2.96
N PRO A 104 3.53 -9.18 -1.62
CA PRO A 104 2.42 -9.33 -0.68
C PRO A 104 1.31 -8.29 -0.85
N ALA A 105 1.63 -7.11 -1.39
CA ALA A 105 0.70 -6.00 -1.54
C ALA A 105 -0.51 -6.36 -2.41
N VAL A 106 -0.31 -7.11 -3.49
CA VAL A 106 -1.39 -7.52 -4.40
C VAL A 106 -2.54 -8.17 -3.64
N ARG A 107 -2.25 -9.24 -2.91
CA ARG A 107 -3.30 -9.97 -2.21
C ARG A 107 -3.84 -9.19 -1.02
N ILE A 108 -2.95 -8.64 -0.20
CA ILE A 108 -3.33 -8.02 1.06
C ILE A 108 -4.04 -6.69 0.82
N LEU A 109 -3.49 -5.81 0.00
CA LEU A 109 -4.05 -4.47 -0.20
C LEU A 109 -5.19 -4.44 -1.23
N LEU A 110 -5.08 -5.18 -2.35
CA LEU A 110 -6.05 -5.08 -3.43
C LEU A 110 -7.20 -6.08 -3.31
N ILE A 111 -7.00 -7.24 -2.68
CA ILE A 111 -7.99 -8.31 -2.62
C ILE A 111 -8.63 -8.41 -1.22
N ASP A 112 -7.81 -8.61 -0.19
CA ASP A 112 -8.33 -8.92 1.16
C ASP A 112 -8.73 -7.64 1.93
N ALA A 113 -7.96 -6.54 1.83
CA ALA A 113 -8.21 -5.34 2.63
C ALA A 113 -9.59 -4.69 2.41
N PRO A 114 -10.11 -4.54 1.17
CA PRO A 114 -11.45 -4.00 0.96
C PRO A 114 -12.55 -4.79 1.66
N VAL A 115 -12.36 -6.11 1.85
CA VAL A 115 -13.31 -7.01 2.50
C VAL A 115 -13.12 -7.00 4.02
N VAL A 116 -11.88 -7.06 4.51
CA VAL A 116 -11.55 -7.24 5.93
C VAL A 116 -11.70 -5.96 6.74
N ILE A 117 -11.16 -4.84 6.23
CA ILE A 117 -11.24 -3.53 6.89
C ILE A 117 -12.33 -2.64 6.31
N GLY A 118 -13.03 -3.14 5.29
CA GLY A 118 -14.09 -2.43 4.59
C GLY A 118 -13.57 -1.37 3.61
N TRP A 119 -14.41 -1.02 2.63
CA TRP A 119 -14.08 -0.05 1.58
C TRP A 119 -13.62 1.30 2.15
N GLN A 120 -14.30 1.82 3.16
CA GLN A 120 -13.94 3.10 3.77
C GLN A 120 -12.60 3.04 4.52
N GLY A 121 -12.33 1.92 5.21
CA GLY A 121 -11.04 1.69 5.88
C GLY A 121 -9.89 1.61 4.89
N TRP A 122 -10.09 0.88 3.80
CA TRP A 122 -9.11 0.75 2.72
C TRP A 122 -8.83 2.11 2.04
N ARG A 123 -9.87 2.87 1.68
CA ARG A 123 -9.72 4.22 1.12
C ARG A 123 -9.03 5.19 2.06
N ARG A 124 -9.24 5.07 3.37
CA ARG A 124 -8.56 5.89 4.36
C ARG A 124 -7.06 5.59 4.42
N LEU A 125 -6.68 4.31 4.38
CA LEU A 125 -5.26 3.92 4.33
C LEU A 125 -4.56 4.49 3.09
N ASP A 126 -5.21 4.48 1.94
CA ASP A 126 -4.68 5.08 0.72
C ASP A 126 -4.56 6.60 0.85
N ALA A 127 -5.61 7.27 1.33
CA ALA A 127 -5.65 8.72 1.50
C ALA A 127 -4.58 9.25 2.47
N GLU A 128 -4.36 8.55 3.57
CA GLU A 128 -3.37 8.93 4.59
C GLU A 128 -1.91 8.70 4.13
N ASN A 129 -1.70 7.96 3.05
CA ASN A 129 -0.38 7.59 2.53
C ASN A 129 -0.17 8.12 1.10
N SER A 130 -0.56 7.34 0.10
CA SER A 130 -0.24 7.62 -1.31
C SER A 130 -0.98 8.82 -1.88
N GLU A 131 -2.26 9.01 -1.55
CA GLU A 131 -3.07 10.12 -2.09
C GLU A 131 -2.59 11.49 -1.58
N ALA A 132 -2.10 11.57 -0.35
CA ALA A 132 -1.52 12.80 0.19
C ALA A 132 -0.29 13.26 -0.60
N HIS A 133 0.59 12.33 -0.97
CA HIS A 133 1.75 12.62 -1.82
C HIS A 133 1.34 13.01 -3.25
N LEU A 134 0.33 12.34 -3.82
CA LEU A 134 -0.22 12.69 -5.11
C LEU A 134 -0.77 14.12 -5.13
N ARG A 135 -1.54 14.50 -4.11
CA ARG A 135 -2.10 15.85 -3.97
C ARG A 135 -1.00 16.91 -3.90
N ASP A 136 0.05 16.61 -3.14
CA ASP A 136 1.19 17.53 -3.01
C ASP A 136 1.96 17.67 -4.34
N ALA A 137 2.18 16.58 -5.05
CA ALA A 137 2.80 16.60 -6.38
C ALA A 137 1.96 17.41 -7.39
N LEU A 138 0.63 17.21 -7.43
CA LEU A 138 -0.28 17.93 -8.32
C LEU A 138 -0.29 19.45 -8.04
N ARG A 139 -0.13 19.88 -6.79
CA ARG A 139 -0.04 21.31 -6.42
C ARG A 139 1.12 22.03 -7.11
N HIS A 140 2.17 21.31 -7.49
CA HIS A 140 3.34 21.84 -8.18
C HIS A 140 3.27 21.74 -9.70
N THR A 141 2.10 21.34 -10.25
CA THR A 141 1.80 21.30 -11.69
C THR A 141 0.89 22.47 -12.10
N ASN A 142 0.35 22.41 -13.34
CA ASN A 142 -0.57 23.43 -13.86
C ASN A 142 -2.05 23.25 -13.42
N VAL A 143 -2.33 22.39 -12.44
CA VAL A 143 -3.69 22.20 -11.92
C VAL A 143 -4.10 23.43 -11.12
N ALA A 144 -5.26 24.01 -11.48
CA ALA A 144 -5.82 25.14 -10.76
C ALA A 144 -6.22 24.74 -9.33
N ASP A 145 -6.04 25.66 -8.36
CA ASP A 145 -6.25 25.37 -6.94
C ASP A 145 -7.67 24.88 -6.63
N ASP A 146 -8.67 25.40 -7.31
CA ASP A 146 -10.07 24.99 -7.16
C ASP A 146 -10.39 23.59 -7.73
N LEU A 147 -9.50 23.06 -8.57
CA LEU A 147 -9.61 21.71 -9.15
C LEU A 147 -8.71 20.68 -8.47
N LEU A 148 -7.82 21.11 -7.58
CA LEU A 148 -6.77 20.25 -6.99
C LEU A 148 -7.34 19.00 -6.31
N ASP A 149 -8.35 19.17 -5.46
CA ASP A 149 -8.95 18.05 -4.72
C ASP A 149 -9.69 17.08 -5.65
N ALA A 150 -10.42 17.62 -6.64
CA ALA A 150 -11.14 16.81 -7.62
C ALA A 150 -10.16 16.04 -8.53
N SER A 151 -9.09 16.69 -8.99
CA SER A 151 -8.04 16.08 -9.81
C SER A 151 -7.30 14.98 -9.04
N THR A 152 -6.99 15.23 -7.76
CA THR A 152 -6.38 14.21 -6.87
C THR A 152 -7.28 12.99 -6.75
N ALA A 153 -8.56 13.17 -6.44
CA ALA A 153 -9.50 12.07 -6.30
C ALA A 153 -9.68 11.26 -7.61
N GLN A 154 -9.75 11.95 -8.75
CA GLN A 154 -9.86 11.30 -10.07
C GLN A 154 -8.60 10.50 -10.41
N LEU A 155 -7.42 11.07 -10.24
CA LEU A 155 -6.16 10.40 -10.57
C LEU A 155 -5.86 9.26 -9.61
N SER A 156 -6.07 9.44 -8.30
CA SER A 156 -5.99 8.36 -7.31
C SER A 156 -6.94 7.22 -7.65
N GLY A 157 -8.20 7.54 -8.02
CA GLY A 157 -9.17 6.53 -8.46
C GLY A 157 -8.73 5.78 -9.71
N ALA A 158 -8.20 6.49 -10.71
CA ALA A 158 -7.69 5.87 -11.94
C ALA A 158 -6.50 4.93 -11.66
N MET A 159 -5.57 5.33 -10.82
CA MET A 159 -4.43 4.49 -10.44
C MET A 159 -4.86 3.26 -9.63
N ASN A 160 -5.79 3.41 -8.69
CA ASN A 160 -6.32 2.29 -7.92
C ASN A 160 -7.06 1.28 -8.82
N GLU A 161 -7.87 1.76 -9.78
CA GLU A 161 -8.54 0.86 -10.74
C GLU A 161 -7.53 0.19 -11.68
N ALA A 162 -6.49 0.91 -12.13
CA ALA A 162 -5.41 0.32 -12.91
C ALA A 162 -4.69 -0.79 -12.13
N ALA A 163 -4.41 -0.59 -10.84
CA ALA A 163 -3.81 -1.60 -9.98
C ALA A 163 -4.69 -2.86 -9.85
N LEU A 164 -6.00 -2.67 -9.64
CA LEU A 164 -6.96 -3.78 -9.61
C LEU A 164 -7.05 -4.50 -10.96
N TRP A 165 -6.98 -3.75 -12.07
CA TRP A 165 -6.97 -4.31 -13.41
C TRP A 165 -5.72 -5.14 -13.65
N ILE A 166 -4.53 -4.65 -13.31
CA ILE A 166 -3.26 -5.40 -13.40
C ILE A 166 -3.35 -6.70 -12.59
N ALA A 167 -3.84 -6.62 -11.34
CA ALA A 167 -3.93 -7.77 -10.43
C ALA A 167 -4.84 -8.91 -10.93
N ARG A 168 -5.73 -8.64 -11.90
CA ARG A 168 -6.65 -9.62 -12.49
C ARG A 168 -6.10 -10.28 -13.77
N HIS A 169 -4.94 -9.84 -14.28
CA HIS A 169 -4.36 -10.34 -15.52
C HIS A 169 -3.27 -11.38 -15.24
N ASP A 170 -3.30 -12.48 -15.96
CA ASP A 170 -2.30 -13.55 -15.85
C ASP A 170 -0.91 -13.07 -16.31
N GLU A 171 -0.87 -12.28 -17.40
CA GLU A 171 0.36 -11.65 -17.90
C GLU A 171 0.61 -10.29 -17.24
N THR A 172 0.94 -10.31 -15.96
CA THR A 172 1.06 -9.12 -15.10
C THR A 172 2.05 -8.07 -15.64
N GLU A 173 3.19 -8.49 -16.21
CA GLU A 173 4.20 -7.58 -16.79
C GLU A 173 3.64 -6.81 -18.00
N ALA A 174 2.95 -7.51 -18.92
CA ALA A 174 2.35 -6.87 -20.09
C ALA A 174 1.21 -5.92 -19.66
N ALA A 175 0.39 -6.33 -18.71
CA ALA A 175 -0.67 -5.49 -18.15
C ALA A 175 -0.10 -4.24 -17.47
N ARG A 176 0.98 -4.36 -16.71
CA ARG A 176 1.66 -3.23 -16.06
C ARG A 176 2.18 -2.24 -17.09
N ALA A 177 2.86 -2.70 -18.14
CA ALA A 177 3.34 -1.84 -19.22
C ALA A 177 2.21 -1.08 -19.94
N GLN A 178 1.07 -1.73 -20.15
CA GLN A 178 -0.12 -1.09 -20.73
C GLN A 178 -0.71 -0.05 -19.77
N ALA A 179 -0.78 -0.36 -18.48
CA ALA A 179 -1.29 0.56 -17.46
C ALA A 179 -0.40 1.81 -17.34
N HIS A 180 0.93 1.66 -17.33
CA HIS A 180 1.88 2.77 -17.37
C HIS A 180 1.65 3.65 -18.59
N SER A 181 1.53 3.06 -19.78
CA SER A 181 1.30 3.79 -21.03
C SER A 181 -0.04 4.55 -21.02
N ALA A 182 -1.08 3.96 -20.44
CA ALA A 182 -2.38 4.62 -20.31
C ALA A 182 -2.32 5.75 -19.26
N LEU A 183 -1.65 5.51 -18.13
CA LEU A 183 -1.47 6.50 -17.08
C LEU A 183 -0.67 7.71 -17.58
N ASP A 184 0.37 7.52 -18.38
CA ASP A 184 1.13 8.60 -19.00
C ASP A 184 0.25 9.55 -19.84
N ARG A 185 -0.73 9.02 -20.54
CA ARG A 185 -1.69 9.84 -21.31
C ARG A 185 -2.58 10.68 -20.40
N LEU A 186 -3.00 10.12 -19.26
CA LEU A 186 -3.77 10.87 -18.26
C LEU A 186 -2.91 11.96 -17.61
N LEU A 187 -1.69 11.63 -17.21
CA LEU A 187 -0.76 12.57 -16.58
C LEU A 187 -0.42 13.74 -17.49
N ASN A 188 -0.26 13.51 -18.80
CA ASN A 188 0.00 14.57 -19.75
C ASN A 188 -1.09 15.64 -19.78
N ALA A 189 -2.34 15.29 -19.47
CA ALA A 189 -3.43 16.26 -19.38
C ALA A 189 -3.30 17.24 -18.18
N TYR A 190 -2.54 16.86 -17.16
CA TYR A 190 -2.25 17.68 -15.98
C TYR A 190 -0.94 18.48 -16.10
N LEU A 191 -0.10 18.15 -17.10
CA LEU A 191 1.24 18.72 -17.27
C LEU A 191 1.32 19.75 -18.41
N LEU A 192 0.30 19.81 -19.28
CA LEU A 192 0.17 20.79 -20.35
C LEU A 192 -0.45 22.08 -19.84
#